data_ed0280baf1b0f0a1a060f4df24aff7bf
#
_entry.id   ed0280baf1b0f0a1a060f4df24aff7bf
#
_cell.length_a   1.000
_cell.length_b   1.000
_cell.length_c   1.000
_cell.angle_alpha   90.00
_cell.angle_beta   90.00
_cell.angle_gamma   90.00
#
_symmetry.space_group_name_H-M   'P 1'
#
loop_
_entity.id
_entity.type
_entity.pdbx_description
1 polymer ?
#
loop_
_entity_poly.entity_id
_entity_poly.type
_entity_poly.pdbx_seq_one_letter_code
_entity_poly.pdbx_strand_id
1 'polypeptide(L)'
;WYVKGPNFFSLHVKFEELYNEASQYVDELAERILAVGGNPVGTLTECLEQSIVKEAAKGYSAEQMVEELSQDFTNISKQLEKAIEIAGNAGDDVSEDMFIGMQTSVDKHNWMFKSYLS
;
A
#
# COMPACT_ATOMS: atom_id res chain seq x y z
N TRP A 1 -3.73 -4.41 15.35
CA TRP A 1 -4.36 -5.01 16.55
C TRP A 1 -3.41 -5.11 17.76
N TYR A 2 -2.11 -5.11 17.54
CA TYR A 2 -1.11 -5.25 18.61
C TYR A 2 -0.51 -3.94 19.08
N VAL A 3 -0.87 -2.79 18.49
CA VAL A 3 -0.39 -1.48 18.93
C VAL A 3 -0.81 -1.20 20.37
N LYS A 4 0.09 -0.62 21.16
CA LYS A 4 -0.11 -0.29 22.58
C LYS A 4 0.58 1.03 22.90
N GLY A 5 0.25 1.59 24.07
CA GLY A 5 0.93 2.74 24.62
C GLY A 5 0.23 4.07 24.39
N PRO A 6 0.92 5.18 24.62
CA PRO A 6 0.32 6.53 24.65
C PRO A 6 -0.37 6.93 23.33
N ASN A 7 0.12 6.40 22.21
CA ASN A 7 -0.38 6.71 20.86
C ASN A 7 -1.44 5.70 20.37
N PHE A 8 -1.95 4.82 21.24
CA PHE A 8 -2.90 3.77 20.83
C PHE A 8 -4.09 4.31 20.05
N PHE A 9 -4.77 5.33 20.57
CA PHE A 9 -5.99 5.82 19.97
C PHE A 9 -5.78 6.45 18.59
N SER A 10 -4.65 7.08 18.35
CA SER A 10 -4.33 7.64 17.04
C SER A 10 -3.82 6.58 16.07
N LEU A 11 -2.92 5.71 16.52
CA LEU A 11 -2.33 4.70 15.65
C LEU A 11 -3.29 3.56 15.30
N HIS A 12 -4.11 3.10 16.26
CA HIS A 12 -5.09 2.06 15.98
C HIS A 12 -6.09 2.48 14.91
N VAL A 13 -6.62 3.71 15.01
CA VAL A 13 -7.52 4.28 14.01
C VAL A 13 -6.81 4.47 12.67
N LYS A 14 -5.56 4.94 12.69
CA LYS A 14 -4.78 5.13 11.47
C LYS A 14 -4.47 3.82 10.77
N PHE A 15 -4.10 2.78 11.48
CA PHE A 15 -3.85 1.47 10.91
C PHE A 15 -5.11 0.83 10.32
N GLU A 16 -6.28 1.05 10.94
CA GLU A 16 -7.57 0.63 10.39
C GLU A 16 -7.90 1.34 9.07
N GLU A 17 -7.68 2.66 9.00
CA GLU A 17 -7.81 3.45 7.77
C GLU A 17 -6.95 2.85 6.65
N LEU A 18 -5.69 2.52 6.94
CA LEU A 18 -4.75 2.00 5.96
C LEU A 18 -5.13 0.62 5.41
N TYR A 19 -5.54 -0.33 6.27
CA TYR A 19 -5.92 -1.64 5.75
C TYR A 19 -7.26 -1.62 5.00
N ASN A 20 -8.17 -0.72 5.36
CA ASN A 20 -9.40 -0.50 4.61
C ASN A 20 -9.11 0.06 3.22
N GLU A 21 -8.24 1.08 3.12
CA GLU A 21 -7.81 1.64 1.84
C GLU A 21 -7.05 0.61 0.99
N ALA A 22 -6.12 -0.15 1.60
CA ALA A 22 -5.40 -1.21 0.90
C ALA A 22 -6.35 -2.30 0.36
N SER A 23 -7.38 -2.67 1.10
CA SER A 23 -8.39 -3.64 0.67
C SER A 23 -9.19 -3.13 -0.52
N GLN A 24 -9.52 -1.83 -0.54
CA GLN A 24 -10.18 -1.20 -1.68
C GLN A 24 -9.26 -1.21 -2.92
N TYR A 25 -7.98 -0.90 -2.76
CA TYR A 25 -7.03 -0.95 -3.88
C TYR A 25 -6.82 -2.36 -4.42
N VAL A 26 -6.84 -3.39 -3.57
CA VAL A 26 -6.82 -4.79 -4.03
C VAL A 26 -7.97 -5.08 -4.97
N ASP A 27 -9.18 -4.67 -4.61
CA ASP A 27 -10.39 -4.87 -5.41
C ASP A 27 -10.32 -4.08 -6.73
N GLU A 28 -10.02 -2.79 -6.66
CA GLU A 28 -9.90 -1.91 -7.84
C GLU A 28 -8.84 -2.40 -8.84
N LEU A 29 -7.68 -2.85 -8.35
CA LEU A 29 -6.61 -3.38 -9.19
C LEU A 29 -7.00 -4.71 -9.83
N ALA A 30 -7.63 -5.62 -9.09
CA ALA A 30 -8.10 -6.89 -9.62
C ALA A 30 -9.15 -6.70 -10.72
N GLU A 31 -10.13 -5.81 -10.49
CA GLU A 31 -11.14 -5.46 -11.49
C GLU A 31 -10.52 -4.78 -12.72
N ARG A 32 -9.52 -3.90 -12.52
CA ARG A 32 -8.82 -3.27 -13.64
C ARG A 32 -8.04 -4.28 -14.49
N ILE A 33 -7.35 -5.24 -13.85
CA ILE A 33 -6.65 -6.33 -14.54
C ILE A 33 -7.63 -7.12 -15.41
N LEU A 34 -8.82 -7.48 -14.88
CA LEU A 34 -9.86 -8.17 -15.63
C LEU A 34 -10.39 -7.30 -16.80
N ALA A 35 -10.61 -6.03 -16.55
CA ALA A 35 -11.14 -5.09 -17.57
C ALA A 35 -10.19 -4.93 -18.78
N VAL A 36 -8.87 -5.09 -18.57
CA VAL A 36 -7.88 -5.05 -19.66
C VAL A 36 -7.52 -6.44 -20.21
N GLY A 37 -8.23 -7.50 -19.78
CA GLY A 37 -8.07 -8.87 -20.28
C GLY A 37 -6.98 -9.68 -19.60
N GLY A 38 -6.48 -9.24 -18.45
CA GLY A 38 -5.52 -9.97 -17.63
C GLY A 38 -6.16 -10.91 -16.62
N ASN A 39 -5.34 -11.60 -15.84
CA ASN A 39 -5.74 -12.49 -14.75
C ASN A 39 -5.13 -12.01 -13.44
N PRO A 40 -5.93 -11.52 -12.49
CA PRO A 40 -5.42 -11.07 -11.20
C PRO A 40 -5.03 -12.26 -10.32
N VAL A 41 -4.16 -11.99 -9.33
CA VAL A 41 -3.83 -12.92 -8.25
C VAL A 41 -5.10 -13.22 -7.46
N GLY A 42 -5.38 -14.51 -7.23
CA GLY A 42 -6.65 -14.95 -6.62
C GLY A 42 -6.49 -15.79 -5.35
N THR A 43 -5.27 -16.12 -4.93
CA THR A 43 -5.01 -16.95 -3.76
C THR A 43 -4.02 -16.30 -2.80
N LEU A 44 -4.09 -16.62 -1.51
CA LEU A 44 -3.14 -16.15 -0.50
C LEU A 44 -1.70 -16.61 -0.81
N THR A 45 -1.53 -17.82 -1.34
CA THR A 45 -0.21 -18.34 -1.73
C THR A 45 0.42 -17.46 -2.81
N GLU A 46 -0.31 -17.17 -3.89
CA GLU A 46 0.15 -16.29 -4.95
C GLU A 46 0.46 -14.88 -4.43
N CYS A 47 -0.37 -14.35 -3.53
CA CYS A 47 -0.10 -13.05 -2.90
C CYS A 47 1.23 -13.05 -2.15
N LEU A 48 1.50 -14.07 -1.34
CA LEU A 48 2.76 -14.19 -0.59
C LEU A 48 3.98 -14.36 -1.51
N GLU A 49 3.85 -15.12 -2.59
CA GLU A 49 4.93 -15.35 -3.55
C GLU A 49 5.30 -14.10 -4.35
N GLN A 50 4.32 -13.23 -4.65
CA GLN A 50 4.52 -12.05 -5.50
C GLN A 50 4.67 -10.75 -4.70
N SER A 51 4.32 -10.74 -3.41
CA SER A 51 4.37 -9.53 -2.59
C SER A 51 5.80 -9.01 -2.43
N ILE A 52 5.95 -7.70 -2.58
CA ILE A 52 7.18 -6.97 -2.23
C ILE A 52 7.22 -6.58 -0.74
N VAL A 53 6.08 -6.70 -0.06
CA VAL A 53 5.93 -6.41 1.37
C VAL A 53 6.11 -7.70 2.16
N LYS A 54 6.87 -7.65 3.24
CA LYS A 54 7.08 -8.78 4.15
C LYS A 54 6.05 -8.79 5.25
N GLU A 55 5.71 -9.98 5.73
CA GLU A 55 4.88 -10.10 6.93
C GLU A 55 5.58 -9.47 8.14
N ALA A 56 4.81 -8.73 8.95
CA ALA A 56 5.32 -8.10 10.15
C ALA A 56 5.78 -9.14 11.19
N ALA A 57 6.91 -8.85 11.85
CA ALA A 57 7.35 -9.65 13.00
C ALA A 57 6.47 -9.37 14.22
N LYS A 58 6.45 -10.33 15.15
CA LYS A 58 5.75 -10.13 16.43
C LYS A 58 6.58 -9.26 17.38
N GLY A 59 5.89 -8.47 18.19
CA GLY A 59 6.52 -7.73 19.29
C GLY A 59 7.07 -6.37 18.92
N TYR A 60 6.71 -5.81 17.79
CA TYR A 60 7.08 -4.43 17.44
C TYR A 60 6.54 -3.41 18.45
N SER A 61 7.33 -2.40 18.76
CA SER A 61 6.86 -1.17 19.41
C SER A 61 5.98 -0.36 18.45
N ALA A 62 5.25 0.61 18.97
CA ALA A 62 4.43 1.50 18.14
C ALA A 62 5.28 2.25 17.09
N GLU A 63 6.46 2.73 17.47
CA GLU A 63 7.42 3.38 16.58
C GLU A 63 7.91 2.42 15.49
N GLN A 64 8.29 1.20 15.85
CA GLN A 64 8.71 0.19 14.88
C GLN A 64 7.61 -0.17 13.88
N MET A 65 6.35 -0.23 14.32
CA MET A 65 5.21 -0.43 13.40
C MET A 65 5.12 0.69 12.37
N VAL A 66 5.30 1.94 12.78
CA VAL A 66 5.27 3.09 11.89
C VAL A 66 6.50 3.13 10.96
N GLU A 67 7.68 2.75 11.46
CA GLU A 67 8.90 2.64 10.66
C GLU A 67 8.75 1.61 9.54
N GLU A 68 8.25 0.41 9.84
CA GLU A 68 7.99 -0.65 8.85
C GLU A 68 6.98 -0.19 7.80
N LEU A 69 5.86 0.40 8.23
CA LEU A 69 4.87 0.94 7.28
C LEU A 69 5.46 2.05 6.41
N SER A 70 6.29 2.94 6.96
CA SER A 70 6.96 3.99 6.17
C SER A 70 7.88 3.39 5.11
N GLN A 71 8.60 2.30 5.44
CA GLN A 71 9.45 1.61 4.48
C GLN A 71 8.63 0.90 3.40
N ASP A 72 7.55 0.22 3.79
CA ASP A 72 6.64 -0.45 2.86
C ASP A 72 5.99 0.54 1.89
N PHE A 73 5.49 1.66 2.40
CA PHE A 73 4.89 2.72 1.58
C PHE A 73 5.91 3.37 0.63
N THR A 74 7.16 3.50 1.06
CA THR A 74 8.25 3.95 0.16
C THR A 74 8.46 2.96 -0.98
N ASN A 75 8.43 1.66 -0.71
CA ASN A 75 8.60 0.63 -1.72
C ASN A 75 7.39 0.55 -2.66
N ILE A 76 6.18 0.67 -2.13
CA ILE A 76 4.93 0.69 -2.90
C ILE A 76 4.90 1.91 -3.83
N SER A 77 5.27 3.10 -3.35
CA SER A 77 5.35 4.31 -4.17
C SER A 77 6.29 4.12 -5.37
N LYS A 78 7.47 3.51 -5.18
CA LYS A 78 8.39 3.19 -6.26
C LYS A 78 7.82 2.18 -7.28
N GLN A 79 6.99 1.23 -6.84
CA GLN A 79 6.32 0.31 -7.77
C GLN A 79 5.22 1.02 -8.55
N LEU A 80 4.49 1.93 -7.91
CA LEU A 80 3.49 2.76 -8.58
C LEU A 80 4.12 3.68 -9.64
N GLU A 81 5.29 4.29 -9.37
CA GLU A 81 6.05 5.05 -10.37
C GLU A 81 6.33 4.21 -11.63
N LYS A 82 6.79 2.98 -11.46
CA LYS A 82 7.03 2.06 -12.58
C LYS A 82 5.74 1.68 -13.31
N ALA A 83 4.65 1.44 -12.57
CA ALA A 83 3.36 1.10 -13.15
C ALA A 83 2.80 2.27 -13.98
N ILE A 84 2.94 3.51 -13.50
CA ILE A 84 2.58 4.73 -14.21
C ILE A 84 3.36 4.84 -15.52
N GLU A 85 4.68 4.67 -15.48
CA GLU A 85 5.52 4.70 -16.68
C GLU A 85 5.11 3.63 -17.71
N ILE A 86 4.86 2.40 -17.25
CA ILE A 86 4.43 1.29 -18.13
C ILE A 86 3.07 1.60 -18.76
N ALA A 87 2.09 2.06 -17.98
CA ALA A 87 0.77 2.39 -18.47
C ALA A 87 0.81 3.56 -19.48
N GLY A 88 1.55 4.62 -19.18
CA GLY A 88 1.75 5.76 -20.07
C GLY A 88 2.41 5.37 -21.39
N ASN A 89 3.45 4.55 -21.35
CA ASN A 89 4.12 4.04 -22.55
C ASN A 89 3.23 3.11 -23.40
N ALA A 90 2.27 2.44 -22.78
CA ALA A 90 1.28 1.61 -23.47
C ALA A 90 0.07 2.40 -24.00
N GLY A 91 -0.04 3.69 -23.68
CA GLY A 91 -1.21 4.52 -24.00
C GLY A 91 -2.46 4.14 -23.19
N ASP A 92 -2.29 3.51 -22.03
CA ASP A 92 -3.39 3.17 -21.12
C ASP A 92 -3.58 4.26 -20.07
N ASP A 93 -4.15 5.38 -20.52
CA ASP A 93 -4.39 6.58 -19.71
C ASP A 93 -5.26 6.27 -18.48
N VAL A 94 -6.16 5.29 -18.55
CA VAL A 94 -7.06 4.92 -17.46
C VAL A 94 -6.31 4.22 -16.34
N SER A 95 -5.43 3.27 -16.66
CA SER A 95 -4.57 2.63 -15.65
C SER A 95 -3.54 3.61 -15.11
N GLU A 96 -2.97 4.47 -15.96
CA GLU A 96 -2.05 5.52 -15.53
C GLU A 96 -2.67 6.44 -14.50
N ASP A 97 -3.87 6.97 -14.75
CA ASP A 97 -4.60 7.86 -13.83
C ASP A 97 -4.95 7.16 -12.51
N MET A 98 -5.36 5.90 -12.57
CA MET A 98 -5.60 5.07 -11.37
C MET A 98 -4.34 4.98 -10.50
N PHE A 99 -3.19 4.66 -11.08
CA PHE A 99 -1.93 4.55 -10.34
C PHE A 99 -1.44 5.89 -9.79
N ILE A 100 -1.65 6.99 -10.51
CA ILE A 100 -1.35 8.35 -10.04
C ILE A 100 -2.18 8.68 -8.80
N GLY A 101 -3.47 8.35 -8.80
CA GLY A 101 -4.35 8.53 -7.64
C GLY A 101 -3.89 7.73 -6.42
N MET A 102 -3.55 6.45 -6.62
CA MET A 102 -3.02 5.58 -5.56
C MET A 102 -1.69 6.11 -5.02
N GLN A 103 -0.77 6.54 -5.87
CA GLN A 103 0.52 7.09 -5.46
C GLN A 103 0.34 8.37 -4.63
N THR A 104 -0.58 9.24 -5.02
CA THR A 104 -0.88 10.46 -4.26
C THR A 104 -1.29 10.15 -2.82
N SER A 105 -2.11 9.12 -2.61
CA SER A 105 -2.52 8.69 -1.26
C SER A 105 -1.35 8.04 -0.50
N VAL A 106 -0.63 7.11 -1.13
CA VAL A 106 0.53 6.42 -0.54
C VAL A 106 1.59 7.42 -0.08
N ASP A 107 1.94 8.40 -0.90
CA ASP A 107 2.94 9.43 -0.58
C ASP A 107 2.48 10.31 0.57
N LYS A 108 1.20 10.67 0.62
CA LYS A 108 0.61 11.43 1.73
C LYS A 108 0.72 10.66 3.04
N HIS A 109 0.35 9.38 3.06
CA HIS A 109 0.48 8.54 4.24
C HIS A 109 1.93 8.40 4.68
N ASN A 110 2.84 8.20 3.74
CA ASN A 110 4.28 8.09 4.03
C ASN A 110 4.85 9.40 4.62
N TRP A 111 4.41 10.55 4.11
CA TRP A 111 4.76 11.84 4.72
C TRP A 111 4.27 11.92 6.18
N MET A 112 3.05 11.45 6.47
CA MET A 112 2.50 11.44 7.84
C MET A 112 3.32 10.52 8.76
N PHE A 113 3.74 9.34 8.29
CA PHE A 113 4.60 8.43 9.06
C PHE A 113 5.95 9.05 9.37
N LYS A 114 6.60 9.66 8.39
CA LYS A 114 7.88 10.36 8.59
C LYS A 114 7.76 11.52 9.56
N SER A 115 6.63 12.24 9.52
CA SER A 115 6.35 13.32 10.46
C SER A 115 6.11 12.83 11.89
N TYR A 116 5.52 11.66 12.04
CA TYR A 116 5.36 11.01 13.35
C TYR A 116 6.69 10.56 13.94
N LEU A 117 7.61 10.08 13.11
CA LEU A 117 8.92 9.55 13.51
C LEU A 117 9.98 10.63 13.74
N SER A 118 9.73 11.87 13.33
CA SER A 118 10.66 13.02 13.50
C SER A 118 10.57 13.67 14.92
#